data_78dd4e716b1502ffe1ba77e52b7b060d
#
_entry.id   78dd4e716b1502ffe1ba77e52b7b060d
#
_cell.length_a   1.000
_cell.length_b   1.000
_cell.length_c   1.000
_cell.angle_alpha   90.00
_cell.angle_beta   90.00
_cell.angle_gamma   90.00
#
_symmetry.space_group_name_H-M   'P 1'
#
loop_
_entity.id
_entity.type
_entity.pdbx_description
1 polymer ?
#
loop_
_entity_poly.entity_id
_entity_poly.type
_entity_poly.pdbx_seq_one_letter_code
_entity_poly.pdbx_strand_id
1 'polypeptide(L)'
;DVTTLGLMTNYLFTDNISLEVKAGIPPKVDLQGKGKIYAPFSATAKPAGGILGSMELENNIFITDLEAHGSAASARAWTPAFELQYHFGKTGVNKFRPYVGLGVMYAYFNELEINPEIENDLVNAGHMIVNIKDGKSGAALERKTSSGDPKVDLEASDAIAPVATLGFTYDFNDKWYAVGSVSYAHLKTDTTITVNDAKYGELINAKADIEINPILGYAGIGYRF
;
A
#
# COMPACT_ATOMS: atom_id res chain seq x y z
N ASP A 1 4.19 13.38 -4.28
CA ASP A 1 5.36 13.74 -3.44
C ASP A 1 4.88 14.11 -2.05
N VAL A 2 5.52 13.56 -1.03
CA VAL A 2 5.16 13.78 0.36
C VAL A 2 6.38 14.19 1.16
N THR A 3 6.22 15.21 2.01
CA THR A 3 7.27 15.69 2.93
C THR A 3 6.87 15.39 4.36
N THR A 4 7.78 14.85 5.14
CA THR A 4 7.55 14.53 6.55
C THR A 4 8.78 14.84 7.40
N LEU A 5 8.59 14.86 8.73
CA LEU A 5 9.66 15.01 9.68
C LEU A 5 10.14 13.65 10.17
N GLY A 6 11.45 13.42 10.15
CA GLY A 6 12.08 12.19 10.58
C GLY A 6 13.12 12.38 11.67
N LEU A 7 13.34 11.31 12.41
CA LEU A 7 14.43 11.18 13.38
C LEU A 7 15.40 10.10 12.85
N MET A 8 16.69 10.43 12.86
CA MET A 8 17.76 9.50 12.53
C MET A 8 18.68 9.37 13.73
N THR A 9 18.94 8.14 14.14
CA THR A 9 19.92 7.83 15.19
C THR A 9 21.01 6.97 14.60
N ASN A 10 22.26 7.37 14.78
CA ASN A 10 23.41 6.69 14.20
C ASN A 10 24.38 6.29 15.30
N TYR A 11 24.76 5.01 15.34
CA TYR A 11 25.75 4.48 16.25
C TYR A 11 27.01 4.09 15.47
N LEU A 12 28.13 4.75 15.74
CA LEU A 12 29.41 4.46 15.10
C LEU A 12 30.14 3.36 15.88
N PHE A 13 30.35 2.20 15.22
CA PHE A 13 31.21 1.13 15.76
C PHE A 13 32.69 1.47 15.59
N THR A 14 33.01 2.16 14.51
CA THR A 14 34.33 2.66 14.15
C THR A 14 34.17 4.04 13.51
N ASP A 15 35.27 4.71 13.19
CA ASP A 15 35.22 5.97 12.43
C ASP A 15 34.49 5.85 11.07
N ASN A 16 34.44 4.65 10.52
CA ASN A 16 33.92 4.43 9.18
C ASN A 16 32.65 3.60 9.13
N ILE A 17 32.36 2.80 10.15
CA ILE A 17 31.21 1.89 10.14
C ILE A 17 30.19 2.30 11.20
N SER A 18 28.95 2.48 10.79
CA SER A 18 27.86 2.81 11.67
C SER A 18 26.58 2.04 11.38
N LEU A 19 25.72 1.93 12.37
CA LEU A 19 24.34 1.50 12.24
C LEU A 19 23.43 2.71 12.40
N GLU A 20 22.61 2.96 11.40
CA GLU A 20 21.59 4.01 11.44
C GLU A 20 20.20 3.41 11.59
N VAL A 21 19.40 4.01 12.46
CA VAL A 21 17.98 3.77 12.60
C VAL A 21 17.25 5.03 12.19
N LYS A 22 16.38 4.91 11.19
CA LYS A 22 15.52 5.98 10.70
C LYS A 22 14.09 5.71 11.11
N ALA A 23 13.41 6.72 11.64
CA ALA A 23 11.98 6.70 11.90
C ALA A 23 11.41 8.10 11.63
N GLY A 24 10.15 8.18 11.24
CA GLY A 24 9.53 9.46 10.91
C GLY A 24 8.05 9.48 11.28
N ILE A 25 7.47 10.67 11.22
CA ILE A 25 6.02 10.84 11.29
C ILE A 25 5.44 10.21 10.00
N PRO A 26 4.53 9.23 10.10
CA PRO A 26 4.01 8.53 8.94
C PRO A 26 3.21 9.49 8.04
N PRO A 27 3.62 9.69 6.80
CA PRO A 27 2.85 10.48 5.87
C PRO A 27 1.59 9.73 5.41
N LYS A 28 0.56 10.48 5.03
CA LYS A 28 -0.55 9.93 4.25
C LYS A 28 -0.10 9.85 2.79
N VAL A 29 -0.20 8.66 2.21
CA VAL A 29 0.22 8.37 0.84
C VAL A 29 -0.98 7.90 0.03
N ASP A 30 -1.03 8.30 -1.25
CA ASP A 30 -2.03 7.83 -2.18
C ASP A 30 -1.54 6.56 -2.87
N LEU A 31 -2.38 5.53 -2.84
CA LEU A 31 -2.15 4.26 -3.49
C LEU A 31 -2.86 4.24 -4.85
N GLN A 32 -2.08 4.11 -5.90
CA GLN A 32 -2.63 3.98 -7.25
C GLN A 32 -2.96 2.51 -7.52
N GLY A 33 -4.23 2.24 -7.78
CA GLY A 33 -4.64 0.91 -8.22
C GLY A 33 -4.31 0.67 -9.69
N LYS A 34 -4.11 -0.58 -10.05
CA LYS A 34 -3.97 -1.02 -11.44
C LYS A 34 -4.95 -2.14 -11.73
N GLY A 35 -5.51 -2.11 -12.95
CA GLY A 35 -6.40 -3.15 -13.42
C GLY A 35 -7.87 -2.93 -13.05
N LYS A 36 -8.66 -3.96 -13.34
CA LYS A 36 -10.13 -3.94 -13.23
C LYS A 36 -10.59 -5.02 -12.28
N ILE A 37 -11.61 -4.70 -11.48
CA ILE A 37 -12.25 -5.66 -10.59
C ILE A 37 -13.48 -6.24 -11.30
N TYR A 38 -13.60 -7.57 -11.26
CA TYR A 38 -14.71 -8.32 -11.78
C TYR A 38 -15.29 -9.25 -10.72
N ALA A 39 -16.60 -9.41 -10.71
CA ALA A 39 -17.27 -10.48 -9.97
C ALA A 39 -17.48 -11.69 -10.90
N PRO A 40 -17.02 -12.89 -10.54
CA PRO A 40 -17.37 -14.08 -11.29
C PRO A 40 -18.88 -14.35 -11.14
N PHE A 41 -19.56 -14.53 -12.26
CA PHE A 41 -20.99 -14.83 -12.29
C PHE A 41 -21.18 -16.14 -13.04
N SER A 42 -21.85 -17.10 -12.40
CA SER A 42 -22.34 -18.32 -13.05
C SER A 42 -23.85 -18.43 -12.86
N ALA A 43 -24.56 -18.71 -13.92
CA ALA A 43 -26.00 -18.97 -13.88
C ALA A 43 -26.34 -20.21 -14.69
N THR A 44 -27.21 -21.05 -14.15
CA THR A 44 -27.77 -22.20 -14.87
C THR A 44 -29.17 -21.85 -15.34
N ALA A 45 -29.34 -21.74 -16.63
CA ALA A 45 -30.67 -21.60 -17.25
C ALA A 45 -31.24 -22.97 -17.63
N LYS A 46 -32.49 -23.23 -17.28
CA LYS A 46 -33.24 -24.44 -17.67
C LYS A 46 -34.42 -24.06 -18.59
N PRO A 47 -34.16 -23.87 -19.88
CA PRO A 47 -35.24 -23.50 -20.80
C PRO A 47 -36.33 -24.58 -20.82
N ALA A 48 -37.59 -24.16 -20.86
CA ALA A 48 -38.76 -25.04 -20.89
C ALA A 48 -38.78 -26.11 -19.75
N GLY A 49 -38.41 -25.70 -18.52
CA GLY A 49 -38.42 -26.61 -17.37
C GLY A 49 -37.36 -27.71 -17.42
N GLY A 50 -36.33 -27.56 -18.25
CA GLY A 50 -35.25 -28.55 -18.41
C GLY A 50 -35.46 -29.56 -19.54
N ILE A 51 -36.52 -29.44 -20.30
CA ILE A 51 -36.78 -30.32 -21.48
C ILE A 51 -35.70 -30.16 -22.54
N LEU A 52 -35.12 -28.98 -22.67
CA LEU A 52 -34.02 -28.65 -23.58
C LEU A 52 -32.62 -28.77 -22.97
N GLY A 53 -32.52 -29.35 -21.77
CA GLY A 53 -31.27 -29.43 -21.02
C GLY A 53 -31.01 -28.20 -20.17
N SER A 54 -29.86 -28.19 -19.48
CA SER A 54 -29.36 -27.02 -18.70
C SER A 54 -28.28 -26.34 -19.50
N MET A 55 -28.34 -25.02 -19.58
CA MET A 55 -27.26 -24.16 -20.09
C MET A 55 -26.55 -23.48 -18.93
N GLU A 56 -25.27 -23.66 -18.83
CA GLU A 56 -24.43 -22.89 -17.89
C GLU A 56 -23.92 -21.66 -18.60
N LEU A 57 -24.19 -20.49 -18.00
CA LEU A 57 -23.68 -19.21 -18.44
C LEU A 57 -22.65 -18.75 -17.42
N GLU A 58 -21.41 -18.72 -17.82
CA GLU A 58 -20.34 -18.13 -17.04
C GLU A 58 -19.95 -16.81 -17.67
N ASN A 59 -19.94 -15.75 -16.87
CA ASN A 59 -19.49 -14.44 -17.29
C ASN A 59 -18.90 -13.67 -16.10
N ASN A 60 -17.91 -12.85 -16.38
CA ASN A 60 -17.36 -11.94 -15.39
C ASN A 60 -18.07 -10.59 -15.50
N ILE A 61 -18.73 -10.17 -14.41
CA ILE A 61 -19.40 -8.88 -14.36
C ILE A 61 -18.37 -7.84 -13.97
N PHE A 62 -18.15 -6.83 -14.82
CA PHE A 62 -17.31 -5.69 -14.52
C PHE A 62 -17.88 -4.90 -13.34
N ILE A 63 -17.03 -4.59 -12.35
CA ILE A 63 -17.38 -3.80 -11.18
C ILE A 63 -16.81 -2.40 -11.29
N THR A 64 -15.49 -2.28 -11.33
CA THR A 64 -14.80 -0.98 -11.37
C THR A 64 -13.43 -1.10 -12.01
N ASP A 65 -12.93 0.03 -12.51
CA ASP A 65 -11.60 0.20 -13.06
C ASP A 65 -10.76 1.04 -12.07
N LEU A 66 -9.80 0.41 -11.42
CA LEU A 66 -8.97 1.06 -10.41
C LEU A 66 -8.10 2.19 -10.99
N GLU A 67 -7.77 2.12 -12.28
CA GLU A 67 -6.95 3.15 -12.96
C GLU A 67 -7.75 4.40 -13.34
N ALA A 68 -9.07 4.27 -13.48
CA ALA A 68 -9.94 5.37 -13.93
C ALA A 68 -10.14 6.47 -12.88
N HIS A 69 -9.85 6.19 -11.61
CA HIS A 69 -10.18 7.06 -10.47
C HIS A 69 -8.98 7.82 -9.89
N GLY A 70 -7.82 7.80 -10.54
CA GLY A 70 -6.59 8.46 -10.05
C GLY A 70 -5.97 7.68 -8.90
N SER A 71 -6.26 8.01 -7.62
CA SER A 71 -5.87 7.17 -6.49
C SER A 71 -6.99 6.20 -6.13
N ALA A 72 -6.66 4.92 -5.97
CA ALA A 72 -7.63 3.90 -5.56
C ALA A 72 -7.89 3.92 -4.05
N ALA A 73 -6.89 4.29 -3.28
CA ALA A 73 -6.96 4.35 -1.83
C ALA A 73 -5.91 5.32 -1.28
N SER A 74 -6.00 5.63 0.01
CA SER A 74 -4.94 6.29 0.76
C SER A 74 -4.65 5.54 2.05
N ALA A 75 -3.41 5.68 2.55
CA ALA A 75 -2.97 5.04 3.79
C ALA A 75 -1.92 5.89 4.51
N ARG A 76 -1.75 5.69 5.82
CA ARG A 76 -0.56 6.15 6.54
C ARG A 76 0.50 5.09 6.47
N ALA A 77 1.68 5.46 5.95
CA ALA A 77 2.81 4.57 5.77
C ALA A 77 3.87 4.80 6.86
N TRP A 78 4.03 3.83 7.75
CA TRP A 78 5.12 3.78 8.72
C TRP A 78 6.27 3.01 8.10
N THR A 79 7.43 3.65 8.00
CA THR A 79 8.59 3.09 7.28
C THR A 79 9.89 3.21 8.07
N PRO A 80 9.99 2.64 9.29
CA PRO A 80 11.27 2.58 9.98
C PRO A 80 12.28 1.77 9.15
N ALA A 81 13.52 2.25 9.14
CA ALA A 81 14.62 1.62 8.41
C ALA A 81 15.85 1.43 9.29
N PHE A 82 16.57 0.36 9.03
CA PHE A 82 17.85 0.00 9.68
C PHE A 82 18.89 -0.14 8.59
N GLU A 83 19.95 0.64 8.66
CA GLU A 83 20.99 0.67 7.65
C GLU A 83 22.37 0.53 8.26
N LEU A 84 23.19 -0.35 7.71
CA LEU A 84 24.63 -0.36 7.94
C LEU A 84 25.27 0.60 6.94
N GLN A 85 26.07 1.54 7.46
CA GLN A 85 26.68 2.60 6.66
C GLN A 85 28.19 2.54 6.73
N TYR A 86 28.82 2.86 5.62
CA TYR A 86 30.25 3.08 5.53
C TYR A 86 30.52 4.56 5.19
N HIS A 87 31.19 5.26 6.11
CA HIS A 87 31.58 6.66 5.98
C HIS A 87 33.01 6.76 5.49
N PHE A 88 33.22 7.49 4.45
CA PHE A 88 34.56 7.78 3.94
C PHE A 88 35.22 8.91 4.77
N GLY A 89 36.55 8.87 4.87
CA GLY A 89 37.30 9.84 5.68
C GLY A 89 37.29 9.52 7.19
N LYS A 90 37.77 10.45 7.99
CA LYS A 90 37.91 10.32 9.46
C LYS A 90 37.14 11.40 10.19
N THR A 91 36.50 11.02 11.31
CA THR A 91 35.81 11.95 12.21
C THR A 91 36.80 12.97 12.79
N GLY A 92 36.41 14.24 12.81
CA GLY A 92 37.26 15.33 13.32
C GLY A 92 38.40 15.76 12.41
N VAL A 93 38.66 15.05 11.32
CA VAL A 93 39.69 15.39 10.31
C VAL A 93 39.04 15.90 9.02
N ASN A 94 38.08 15.14 8.52
CA ASN A 94 37.38 15.50 7.29
C ASN A 94 36.02 16.12 7.64
N LYS A 95 35.81 17.40 7.33
CA LYS A 95 34.52 18.07 7.53
C LYS A 95 33.42 17.48 6.64
N PHE A 96 33.74 17.19 5.38
CA PHE A 96 32.82 16.57 4.45
C PHE A 96 33.11 15.07 4.38
N ARG A 97 32.10 14.27 4.70
CA ARG A 97 32.21 12.81 4.73
C ARG A 97 31.05 12.18 3.95
N PRO A 98 31.30 11.74 2.72
CA PRO A 98 30.31 10.94 1.99
C PRO A 98 30.16 9.57 2.65
N TYR A 99 28.99 8.95 2.50
CA TYR A 99 28.74 7.61 2.96
C TYR A 99 27.84 6.83 2.01
N VAL A 100 27.92 5.52 2.10
CA VAL A 100 27.03 4.57 1.46
C VAL A 100 26.36 3.71 2.53
N GLY A 101 25.10 3.36 2.35
CA GLY A 101 24.35 2.54 3.29
C GLY A 101 23.58 1.44 2.58
N LEU A 102 23.47 0.31 3.25
CA LEU A 102 22.59 -0.80 2.85
C LEU A 102 21.83 -1.28 4.08
N GLY A 103 20.56 -1.59 3.89
CA GLY A 103 19.74 -2.02 5.00
C GLY A 103 18.37 -2.53 4.59
N VAL A 104 17.48 -2.52 5.56
CA VAL A 104 16.10 -2.95 5.41
C VAL A 104 15.14 -1.90 5.96
N MET A 105 14.02 -1.74 5.28
CA MET A 105 12.90 -0.91 5.70
C MET A 105 11.72 -1.83 6.01
N TYR A 106 11.08 -1.62 7.15
CA TYR A 106 9.81 -2.26 7.48
C TYR A 106 8.69 -1.28 7.13
N ALA A 107 7.76 -1.72 6.29
CA ALA A 107 6.59 -0.90 5.92
C ALA A 107 5.34 -1.47 6.59
N TYR A 108 4.68 -0.63 7.36
CA TYR A 108 3.39 -0.90 8.00
C TYR A 108 2.40 0.17 7.58
N PHE A 109 1.18 -0.25 7.20
CA PHE A 109 0.13 0.63 6.73
C PHE A 109 -1.05 0.62 7.67
N ASN A 110 -1.54 1.80 8.03
CA ASN A 110 -2.77 1.96 8.79
C ASN A 110 -3.60 3.13 8.23
N GLU A 111 -4.79 3.35 8.79
CA GLU A 111 -5.73 4.38 8.34
C GLU A 111 -5.95 4.27 6.82
N LEU A 112 -6.21 3.04 6.35
CA LEU A 112 -6.52 2.80 4.95
C LEU A 112 -7.92 3.33 4.65
N GLU A 113 -8.02 4.17 3.63
CA GLU A 113 -9.28 4.72 3.14
C GLU A 113 -9.37 4.45 1.63
N ILE A 114 -10.42 3.78 1.22
CA ILE A 114 -10.68 3.52 -0.20
C ILE A 114 -11.27 4.78 -0.86
N ASN A 115 -11.04 4.94 -2.15
CA ASN A 115 -11.67 6.02 -2.92
C ASN A 115 -13.20 5.84 -2.87
N PRO A 116 -13.97 6.89 -2.51
CA PRO A 116 -15.42 6.80 -2.36
C PRO A 116 -16.17 6.34 -3.61
N GLU A 117 -15.66 6.62 -4.81
CA GLU A 117 -16.26 6.17 -6.06
C GLU A 117 -16.09 4.66 -6.24
N ILE A 118 -14.89 4.15 -5.95
CA ILE A 118 -14.59 2.71 -5.98
C ILE A 118 -15.39 1.99 -4.87
N GLU A 119 -15.48 2.58 -3.69
CA GLU A 119 -16.27 2.02 -2.59
C GLU A 119 -17.75 1.89 -3.00
N ASN A 120 -18.33 2.93 -3.59
CA ASN A 120 -19.70 2.90 -4.08
C ASN A 120 -19.92 1.83 -5.17
N ASP A 121 -19.00 1.67 -6.08
CA ASP A 121 -19.06 0.63 -7.11
C ASP A 121 -19.06 -0.77 -6.49
N LEU A 122 -18.21 -0.99 -5.48
CA LEU A 122 -18.12 -2.25 -4.75
C LEU A 122 -19.37 -2.55 -3.91
N VAL A 123 -19.93 -1.53 -3.24
CA VAL A 123 -21.19 -1.65 -2.49
C VAL A 123 -22.34 -1.99 -3.43
N ASN A 124 -22.43 -1.33 -4.58
CA ASN A 124 -23.44 -1.63 -5.59
C ASN A 124 -23.31 -3.05 -6.15
N ALA A 125 -22.09 -3.51 -6.37
CA ALA A 125 -21.83 -4.90 -6.76
C ALA A 125 -22.22 -5.87 -5.64
N GLY A 126 -21.98 -5.54 -4.38
CA GLY A 126 -22.44 -6.30 -3.22
C GLY A 126 -23.97 -6.42 -3.17
N HIS A 127 -24.69 -5.34 -3.37
CA HIS A 127 -26.16 -5.38 -3.46
C HIS A 127 -26.65 -6.25 -4.61
N MET A 128 -25.99 -6.22 -5.77
CA MET A 128 -26.32 -7.08 -6.90
C MET A 128 -26.16 -8.55 -6.52
N ILE A 129 -25.05 -8.93 -5.88
CA ILE A 129 -24.78 -10.32 -5.46
C ILE A 129 -25.80 -10.77 -4.41
N VAL A 130 -26.14 -9.93 -3.42
CA VAL A 130 -27.19 -10.25 -2.42
C VAL A 130 -28.55 -10.48 -3.09
N ASN A 131 -28.95 -9.64 -4.05
CA ASN A 131 -30.18 -9.83 -4.82
C ASN A 131 -30.19 -11.14 -5.58
N ILE A 132 -29.05 -11.55 -6.18
CA ILE A 132 -28.91 -12.85 -6.85
C ILE A 132 -29.09 -14.00 -5.84
N LYS A 133 -28.42 -13.93 -4.69
CA LYS A 133 -28.53 -14.94 -3.62
C LYS A 133 -29.95 -15.03 -3.02
N ASP A 134 -30.66 -13.91 -2.98
CA ASP A 134 -32.09 -13.84 -2.58
C ASP A 134 -33.07 -14.32 -3.68
N GLY A 135 -32.59 -14.75 -4.85
CA GLY A 135 -33.44 -15.15 -5.97
C GLY A 135 -34.12 -14.00 -6.70
N LYS A 136 -33.68 -12.76 -6.47
CA LYS A 136 -34.23 -11.54 -7.08
C LYS A 136 -33.43 -11.09 -8.31
N SER A 137 -33.25 -11.96 -9.28
CA SER A 137 -32.40 -11.71 -10.46
C SER A 137 -32.81 -10.45 -11.25
N GLY A 138 -34.11 -10.13 -11.32
CA GLY A 138 -34.58 -8.89 -11.96
C GLY A 138 -34.05 -7.64 -11.24
N ALA A 139 -34.11 -7.61 -9.90
CA ALA A 139 -33.58 -6.52 -9.11
C ALA A 139 -32.06 -6.39 -9.23
N ALA A 140 -31.35 -7.53 -9.36
CA ALA A 140 -29.91 -7.55 -9.59
C ALA A 140 -29.54 -6.93 -10.95
N LEU A 141 -30.26 -7.28 -12.01
CA LEU A 141 -30.04 -6.72 -13.36
C LEU A 141 -30.34 -5.20 -13.42
N GLU A 142 -31.36 -4.77 -12.67
CA GLU A 142 -31.71 -3.34 -12.56
C GLU A 142 -30.81 -2.59 -11.56
N ARG A 143 -29.80 -3.26 -10.98
CA ARG A 143 -28.88 -2.69 -9.97
C ARG A 143 -29.59 -2.03 -8.78
N LYS A 144 -30.70 -2.62 -8.37
CA LYS A 144 -31.45 -2.13 -7.21
C LYS A 144 -30.74 -2.49 -5.90
N THR A 145 -30.89 -1.62 -4.90
CA THR A 145 -30.47 -1.89 -3.53
C THR A 145 -31.11 -3.17 -3.02
N SER A 146 -30.33 -4.03 -2.40
CA SER A 146 -30.81 -5.26 -1.77
C SER A 146 -31.24 -5.02 -0.34
N SER A 147 -31.75 -6.06 0.32
CA SER A 147 -32.06 -6.05 1.76
C SER A 147 -30.80 -6.20 2.64
N GLY A 148 -29.63 -6.47 2.05
CA GLY A 148 -28.36 -6.56 2.77
C GLY A 148 -27.72 -5.18 2.97
N ASP A 149 -26.62 -5.19 3.74
CA ASP A 149 -25.79 -4.02 4.03
C ASP A 149 -24.32 -4.35 3.68
N PRO A 150 -23.95 -4.40 2.36
CA PRO A 150 -22.60 -4.70 1.95
C PRO A 150 -21.63 -3.64 2.45
N LYS A 151 -20.54 -4.07 3.09
CA LYS A 151 -19.46 -3.20 3.59
C LYS A 151 -18.15 -3.58 2.94
N VAL A 152 -17.37 -2.57 2.60
CA VAL A 152 -16.06 -2.70 1.98
C VAL A 152 -15.00 -2.57 3.05
N ASP A 153 -14.10 -3.55 3.12
CA ASP A 153 -12.91 -3.55 3.96
C ASP A 153 -11.66 -3.58 3.07
N LEU A 154 -10.69 -2.75 3.41
CA LEU A 154 -9.41 -2.64 2.73
C LEU A 154 -8.29 -2.97 3.71
N GLU A 155 -7.46 -3.93 3.35
CA GLU A 155 -6.28 -4.33 4.13
C GLU A 155 -5.03 -4.27 3.26
N ALA A 156 -3.92 -3.86 3.85
CA ALA A 156 -2.59 -3.93 3.24
C ALA A 156 -1.66 -4.72 4.15
N SER A 157 -0.90 -5.63 3.57
CA SER A 157 0.07 -6.43 4.31
C SER A 157 1.30 -5.60 4.67
N ASP A 158 1.90 -5.91 5.81
CA ASP A 158 3.22 -5.40 6.17
C ASP A 158 4.26 -5.94 5.19
N ALA A 159 5.31 -5.17 4.96
CA ALA A 159 6.37 -5.56 4.04
C ALA A 159 7.76 -5.20 4.57
N ILE A 160 8.75 -5.98 4.16
CA ILE A 160 10.16 -5.69 4.39
C ILE A 160 10.80 -5.41 3.01
N ALA A 161 11.46 -4.27 2.90
CA ALA A 161 12.09 -3.82 1.67
C ALA A 161 13.59 -3.62 1.85
N PRO A 162 14.44 -4.06 0.90
CA PRO A 162 15.83 -3.65 0.88
C PRO A 162 15.94 -2.16 0.57
N VAL A 163 16.91 -1.51 1.23
CA VAL A 163 17.19 -0.08 1.08
C VAL A 163 18.66 0.12 0.77
N ALA A 164 18.96 0.98 -0.20
CA ALA A 164 20.29 1.46 -0.49
C ALA A 164 20.32 2.99 -0.40
N THR A 165 21.34 3.53 0.26
CA THR A 165 21.49 4.95 0.54
C THR A 165 22.84 5.47 0.08
N LEU A 166 22.82 6.65 -0.52
CA LEU A 166 23.99 7.49 -0.75
C LEU A 166 23.79 8.80 -0.02
N GLY A 167 24.77 9.24 0.74
CA GLY A 167 24.66 10.47 1.49
C GLY A 167 26.00 11.08 1.85
N PHE A 168 25.90 12.17 2.59
CA PHE A 168 27.06 12.87 3.14
C PHE A 168 26.71 13.50 4.48
N THR A 169 27.73 13.68 5.29
CA THR A 169 27.69 14.56 6.47
C THR A 169 28.67 15.70 6.27
N TYR A 170 28.34 16.86 6.82
CA TYR A 170 29.22 18.03 6.84
C TYR A 170 29.31 18.57 8.27
N ASP A 171 30.51 18.52 8.85
CA ASP A 171 30.76 18.93 10.24
C ASP A 171 30.91 20.46 10.33
N PHE A 172 30.02 21.13 11.06
CA PHE A 172 30.16 22.54 11.40
C PHE A 172 31.23 22.73 12.52
N ASN A 173 31.16 21.81 13.50
CA ASN A 173 32.11 21.70 14.61
C ASN A 173 32.13 20.25 15.11
N ASP A 174 32.79 19.97 16.24
CA ASP A 174 32.94 18.62 16.78
C ASP A 174 31.60 17.93 17.14
N LYS A 175 30.56 18.74 17.40
CA LYS A 175 29.25 18.24 17.84
C LYS A 175 28.15 18.36 16.80
N TRP A 176 28.11 19.44 16.03
CA TRP A 176 27.03 19.73 15.08
C TRP A 176 27.44 19.45 13.64
N TYR A 177 26.57 18.79 12.92
CA TYR A 177 26.78 18.49 11.51
C TYR A 177 25.46 18.57 10.72
N ALA A 178 25.56 18.83 9.43
CA ALA A 178 24.49 18.64 8.47
C ALA A 178 24.54 17.23 7.89
N VAL A 179 23.40 16.69 7.52
CA VAL A 179 23.28 15.42 6.79
C VAL A 179 22.39 15.62 5.57
N GLY A 180 22.78 15.02 4.46
CA GLY A 180 21.99 14.93 3.24
C GLY A 180 22.14 13.54 2.65
N SER A 181 21.03 12.95 2.23
CA SER A 181 21.06 11.63 1.60
C SER A 181 19.90 11.37 0.65
N VAL A 182 20.11 10.43 -0.24
CA VAL A 182 19.08 9.86 -1.12
C VAL A 182 19.09 8.36 -0.92
N SER A 183 17.92 7.79 -0.63
CA SER A 183 17.72 6.36 -0.47
C SER A 183 16.77 5.84 -1.54
N TYR A 184 17.03 4.64 -2.00
CA TYR A 184 16.15 3.87 -2.86
C TYR A 184 15.70 2.62 -2.10
N ALA A 185 14.40 2.35 -2.11
CA ALA A 185 13.84 1.13 -1.55
C ALA A 185 13.05 0.38 -2.61
N HIS A 186 12.99 -0.94 -2.48
CA HIS A 186 12.17 -1.79 -3.32
C HIS A 186 11.11 -2.47 -2.45
N LEU A 187 9.92 -1.87 -2.40
CA LEU A 187 8.82 -2.29 -1.55
C LEU A 187 7.79 -3.06 -2.36
N LYS A 188 7.44 -4.27 -1.88
CA LYS A 188 6.30 -5.05 -2.37
C LYS A 188 5.36 -5.33 -1.22
N THR A 189 4.08 -5.08 -1.42
CA THR A 189 3.02 -5.36 -0.47
C THR A 189 1.78 -5.86 -1.18
N ASP A 190 0.98 -6.67 -0.48
CA ASP A 190 -0.29 -7.19 -0.97
C ASP A 190 -1.42 -6.38 -0.36
N THR A 191 -2.39 -6.04 -1.19
CA THR A 191 -3.61 -5.36 -0.76
C THR A 191 -4.79 -6.27 -1.01
N THR A 192 -5.69 -6.38 -0.04
CA THR A 192 -6.92 -7.17 -0.14
C THR A 192 -8.12 -6.25 0.06
N ILE A 193 -9.06 -6.30 -0.88
CA ILE A 193 -10.35 -5.62 -0.82
C ILE A 193 -11.40 -6.69 -0.64
N THR A 194 -12.18 -6.62 0.43
CA THR A 194 -13.30 -7.53 0.68
C THR A 194 -14.61 -6.75 0.78
N VAL A 195 -15.67 -7.36 0.26
CA VAL A 195 -17.04 -6.86 0.47
C VAL A 195 -17.80 -7.92 1.24
N ASN A 196 -18.25 -7.56 2.44
CA ASN A 196 -18.93 -8.44 3.37
C ASN A 196 -20.37 -8.01 3.60
N ASP A 197 -21.26 -8.98 3.74
CA ASP A 197 -22.66 -8.80 4.13
C ASP A 197 -22.99 -9.59 5.39
N ALA A 198 -23.82 -9.04 6.27
CA ALA A 198 -24.15 -9.67 7.55
C ALA A 198 -24.86 -11.02 7.41
N LYS A 199 -25.60 -11.26 6.30
CA LYS A 199 -26.36 -12.48 6.04
C LYS A 199 -25.56 -13.52 5.27
N TYR A 200 -24.76 -13.08 4.31
CA TYR A 200 -24.09 -13.97 3.36
C TYR A 200 -22.57 -14.07 3.55
N GLY A 201 -22.02 -13.29 4.49
CA GLY A 201 -20.58 -13.23 4.70
C GLY A 201 -19.84 -12.56 3.54
N GLU A 202 -18.70 -13.08 3.18
CA GLU A 202 -17.88 -12.55 2.09
C GLU A 202 -18.58 -12.69 0.73
N LEU A 203 -18.77 -11.57 0.05
CA LEU A 203 -19.40 -11.48 -1.27
C LEU A 203 -18.36 -11.33 -2.38
N ILE A 204 -17.32 -10.52 -2.13
CA ILE A 204 -16.25 -10.20 -3.06
C ILE A 204 -14.93 -10.24 -2.30
N ASN A 205 -13.92 -10.82 -2.91
CA ASN A 205 -12.54 -10.80 -2.43
C ASN A 205 -11.62 -10.52 -3.63
N ALA A 206 -10.95 -9.38 -3.60
CA ALA A 206 -10.00 -8.98 -4.62
C ALA A 206 -8.63 -8.74 -3.99
N LYS A 207 -7.60 -9.35 -4.56
CA LYS A 207 -6.21 -9.16 -4.14
C LYS A 207 -5.44 -8.46 -5.24
N ALA A 208 -4.58 -7.55 -4.83
CA ALA A 208 -3.68 -6.84 -5.73
C ALA A 208 -2.29 -6.76 -5.11
N ASP A 209 -1.28 -7.09 -5.92
CA ASP A 209 0.11 -6.88 -5.56
C ASP A 209 0.48 -5.43 -5.87
N ILE A 210 1.07 -4.74 -4.90
CA ILE A 210 1.53 -3.37 -5.05
C ILE A 210 3.05 -3.38 -4.98
N GLU A 211 3.70 -2.90 -6.03
CA GLU A 211 5.13 -2.69 -6.07
C GLU A 211 5.42 -1.19 -6.08
N ILE A 212 6.18 -0.72 -5.09
CA ILE A 212 6.57 0.67 -4.95
C ILE A 212 8.08 0.74 -4.87
N ASN A 213 8.67 1.59 -5.70
CA ASN A 213 10.11 1.82 -5.74
C ASN A 213 10.40 3.28 -5.31
N PRO A 214 10.20 3.64 -4.03
CA PRO A 214 10.34 5.01 -3.61
C PRO A 214 11.78 5.48 -3.63
N ILE A 215 11.97 6.73 -4.06
CA ILE A 215 13.18 7.50 -3.87
C ILE A 215 12.91 8.46 -2.72
N LEU A 216 13.71 8.36 -1.66
CA LEU A 216 13.55 9.13 -0.44
C LEU A 216 14.73 10.10 -0.30
N GLY A 217 14.45 11.39 -0.29
CA GLY A 217 15.44 12.43 -0.01
C GLY A 217 15.39 12.85 1.46
N TYR A 218 16.54 12.96 2.11
CA TYR A 218 16.68 13.41 3.48
C TYR A 218 17.62 14.60 3.56
N ALA A 219 17.25 15.61 4.36
CA ALA A 219 18.11 16.69 4.72
C ALA A 219 17.87 17.01 6.20
N GLY A 220 18.92 17.20 6.98
CA GLY A 220 18.79 17.44 8.41
C GLY A 220 20.03 17.97 9.09
N ILE A 221 19.89 18.22 10.39
CA ILE A 221 20.96 18.63 11.30
C ILE A 221 21.07 17.57 12.38
N GLY A 222 22.29 17.15 12.66
CA GLY A 222 22.60 16.16 13.68
C GLY A 222 23.51 16.71 14.78
N TYR A 223 23.44 16.04 15.92
CA TYR A 223 24.28 16.33 17.09
C TYR A 223 25.00 15.05 17.54
N ARG A 224 26.30 15.16 17.80
CA ARG A 224 27.14 14.08 18.36
C ARG A 224 27.29 14.23 19.86
N PHE A 225 27.07 13.15 20.57
CA PHE A 225 27.28 13.04 22.00
C PHE A 225 28.70 12.64 22.36
#